data_d33190774bbdf96024d4d737db5253d2
#
_entry.id   d33190774bbdf96024d4d737db5253d2
#
_cell.length_a   1.000
_cell.length_b   1.000
_cell.length_c   1.000
_cell.angle_alpha   90.00
_cell.angle_beta   90.00
_cell.angle_gamma   90.00
#
_symmetry.space_group_name_H-M   'P 1'
#
loop_
_entity.id
_entity.type
_entity.pdbx_description
1 polymer ?
#
loop_
_entity_poly.entity_id
_entity_poly.type
_entity_poly.pdbx_seq_one_letter_code
_entity_poly.pdbx_strand_id
1 'polypeptide(L)'
;SPKIFQLYIHGDWDWTKEMIDRAKNAGYKGLCITVDTANYSRRERPLLTRWLPVSQRSPRDPKWSASVTWESIDRIKEYADLPFMLKGIASGADAALAMEHGVDVIWVSNHGGRQLDHGLGTMEMLPEIVDAVDGKAEIVVDGGVQRGSDVLKAIAMGAKTVAIGKLQGWGLAANGTPGLVRVLEILQEEIRVGMGLMGVTSIDQLSPSYVCKAEAVTQPHEMSAWVNMPEGRIT
;
A
#
# COMPACT_ATOMS: atom_id res chain seq x y z
N SER A 1 5.01 16.42 10.98
CA SER A 1 5.36 15.01 10.75
C SER A 1 6.02 14.84 9.40
N PRO A 2 6.96 13.91 9.24
CA PRO A 2 7.53 13.59 7.93
C PRO A 2 6.45 13.20 6.94
N LYS A 3 6.61 13.62 5.68
CA LYS A 3 5.66 13.37 4.60
C LYS A 3 6.39 12.74 3.43
N ILE A 4 5.79 11.72 2.81
CA ILE A 4 6.23 11.08 1.57
C ILE A 4 5.28 11.52 0.46
N PHE A 5 5.81 11.96 -0.68
CA PHE A 5 5.02 12.31 -1.83
C PHE A 5 4.84 11.10 -2.74
N GLN A 6 3.59 10.66 -2.91
CA GLN A 6 3.27 9.58 -3.84
C GLN A 6 2.85 10.16 -5.18
N LEU A 7 3.47 9.68 -6.25
CA LEU A 7 3.27 10.17 -7.61
C LEU A 7 2.85 9.04 -8.55
N TYR A 8 1.84 9.31 -9.37
CA TYR A 8 1.54 8.60 -10.60
C TYR A 8 2.10 9.43 -11.76
N ILE A 9 2.79 8.82 -12.68
CA ILE A 9 3.32 9.53 -13.85
C ILE A 9 2.18 9.79 -14.82
N HIS A 10 1.87 11.07 -15.04
CA HIS A 10 0.76 11.53 -15.88
C HIS A 10 1.18 12.56 -16.94
N GLY A 11 2.44 12.73 -17.17
CA GLY A 11 3.00 13.66 -18.12
C GLY A 11 4.40 13.25 -18.55
N ASP A 12 5.01 14.09 -19.35
CA ASP A 12 6.37 13.93 -19.80
C ASP A 12 7.41 14.18 -18.69
N TRP A 13 8.66 14.22 -19.09
CA TRP A 13 9.76 14.46 -18.15
C TRP A 13 9.70 15.84 -17.49
N ASP A 14 9.30 16.87 -18.22
CA ASP A 14 9.23 18.23 -17.66
C ASP A 14 8.10 18.34 -16.64
N TRP A 15 6.95 17.72 -16.91
CA TRP A 15 5.87 17.58 -15.92
C TRP A 15 6.33 16.79 -14.70
N THR A 16 7.08 15.71 -14.88
CA THR A 16 7.57 14.89 -13.76
C THR A 16 8.52 15.68 -12.87
N LYS A 17 9.46 16.44 -13.45
CA LYS A 17 10.35 17.33 -12.71
C LYS A 17 9.58 18.37 -11.92
N GLU A 18 8.60 19.03 -12.56
CA GLU A 18 7.76 20.02 -11.87
C GLU A 18 7.09 19.43 -10.63
N MET A 19 6.53 18.21 -10.73
CA MET A 19 5.89 17.55 -9.58
C MET A 19 6.88 17.23 -8.46
N ILE A 20 8.08 16.77 -8.81
CA ILE A 20 9.15 16.50 -7.85
C ILE A 20 9.59 17.80 -7.16
N ASP A 21 9.83 18.86 -7.89
CA ASP A 21 10.26 20.15 -7.36
C ASP A 21 9.20 20.74 -6.42
N ARG A 22 7.92 20.65 -6.79
CA ARG A 22 6.82 21.08 -5.92
C ARG A 22 6.78 20.26 -4.63
N ALA A 23 7.03 18.96 -4.69
CA ALA A 23 7.09 18.11 -3.51
C ALA A 23 8.27 18.49 -2.62
N LYS A 24 9.46 18.69 -3.18
CA LYS A 24 10.66 19.14 -2.45
C LYS A 24 10.41 20.50 -1.77
N ASN A 25 9.88 21.47 -2.51
CA ASN A 25 9.55 22.80 -2.00
C ASN A 25 8.47 22.77 -0.90
N ALA A 26 7.54 21.82 -0.95
CA ALA A 26 6.55 21.61 0.10
C ALA A 26 7.08 20.81 1.30
N GLY A 27 8.38 20.49 1.33
CA GLY A 27 9.07 19.84 2.44
C GLY A 27 8.79 18.34 2.60
N TYR A 28 8.42 17.65 1.52
CA TYR A 28 8.35 16.18 1.52
C TYR A 28 9.75 15.59 1.68
N LYS A 29 9.84 14.46 2.39
CA LYS A 29 11.09 13.81 2.80
C LYS A 29 11.39 12.52 2.05
N GLY A 30 10.55 12.15 1.11
CA GLY A 30 10.72 10.98 0.26
C GLY A 30 9.74 11.03 -0.92
N LEU A 31 10.09 10.32 -1.96
CA LEU A 31 9.29 10.16 -3.18
C LEU A 31 8.89 8.69 -3.35
N CYS A 32 7.61 8.47 -3.62
CA CYS A 32 7.05 7.16 -3.90
C CYS A 32 6.44 7.16 -5.31
N ILE A 33 6.96 6.33 -6.21
CA ILE A 33 6.36 6.12 -7.53
C ILE A 33 5.46 4.89 -7.48
N THR A 34 4.23 5.03 -7.98
CA THR A 34 3.29 3.92 -8.08
C THR A 34 3.36 3.31 -9.48
N VAL A 35 3.69 2.04 -9.55
CA VAL A 35 3.96 1.32 -10.80
C VAL A 35 2.90 0.29 -11.19
N ASP A 36 1.98 -0.07 -10.31
CA ASP A 36 0.91 -1.04 -10.56
C ASP A 36 -0.32 -0.45 -11.29
N THR A 37 -0.20 0.77 -11.81
CA THR A 37 -1.27 1.49 -12.51
C THR A 37 -0.94 1.86 -13.93
N ALA A 38 -0.12 1.06 -14.61
CA ALA A 38 0.20 1.24 -16.03
C ALA A 38 -1.07 1.38 -16.87
N ASN A 39 -2.08 0.58 -16.55
CA ASN A 39 -3.43 0.70 -17.09
C ASN A 39 -4.42 0.81 -15.93
N TYR A 40 -5.45 1.64 -16.11
CA TYR A 40 -6.52 1.72 -15.13
C TYR A 40 -7.46 0.53 -15.28
N SER A 41 -7.62 -0.23 -14.21
CA SER A 41 -8.46 -1.42 -14.22
C SER A 41 -9.94 -1.10 -14.42
N ARG A 42 -10.68 -2.03 -14.96
CA ARG A 42 -12.14 -1.96 -15.02
C ARG A 42 -12.73 -2.14 -13.62
N ARG A 43 -13.31 -1.07 -13.09
CA ARG A 43 -13.95 -1.07 -11.77
C ARG A 43 -15.45 -1.04 -11.93
N GLU A 44 -16.09 -2.17 -11.72
CA GLU A 44 -17.52 -2.35 -12.03
C GLU A 44 -18.43 -1.46 -11.19
N ARG A 45 -18.17 -1.31 -9.89
CA ARG A 45 -18.99 -0.44 -9.04
C ARG A 45 -19.05 1.01 -9.53
N PRO A 46 -17.94 1.70 -9.81
CA PRO A 46 -17.98 3.01 -10.46
C PRO A 46 -18.73 3.01 -11.79
N LEU A 47 -18.60 1.96 -12.61
CA LEU A 47 -19.32 1.85 -13.87
C LEU A 47 -20.82 1.71 -13.65
N LEU A 48 -21.25 0.83 -12.75
CA LEU A 48 -22.66 0.62 -12.42
C LEU A 48 -23.31 1.87 -11.82
N THR A 49 -22.59 2.58 -10.97
CA THR A 49 -23.07 3.82 -10.34
C THR A 49 -22.86 5.07 -11.21
N ARG A 50 -22.28 4.93 -12.41
CA ARG A 50 -21.91 6.05 -13.30
C ARG A 50 -21.06 7.12 -12.61
N TRP A 51 -20.29 6.72 -11.60
CA TRP A 51 -19.41 7.62 -10.86
C TRP A 51 -17.99 7.60 -11.45
N LEU A 52 -17.46 8.79 -11.72
CA LEU A 52 -16.07 8.94 -12.18
C LEU A 52 -15.20 9.45 -11.03
N PRO A 53 -14.09 8.76 -10.73
CA PRO A 53 -13.07 9.28 -9.83
C PRO A 53 -12.56 10.65 -10.31
N VAL A 54 -12.19 11.51 -9.37
CA VAL A 54 -11.64 12.84 -9.70
C VAL A 54 -10.47 12.72 -10.68
N SER A 55 -9.64 11.69 -10.50
CA SER A 55 -8.51 11.41 -11.40
C SER A 55 -8.91 11.06 -12.84
N GLN A 56 -10.15 10.73 -13.11
CA GLN A 56 -10.66 10.39 -14.45
C GLN A 56 -11.60 11.44 -15.02
N ARG A 57 -11.85 12.53 -14.29
CA ARG A 57 -12.70 13.63 -14.77
C ARG A 57 -12.01 14.54 -15.77
N SER A 58 -10.70 14.48 -15.87
CA SER A 58 -9.90 15.18 -16.89
C SER A 58 -9.30 14.16 -17.85
N PRO A 59 -9.25 14.45 -19.15
CA PRO A 59 -8.58 13.61 -20.12
C PRO A 59 -7.11 13.41 -19.70
N ARG A 60 -6.69 12.17 -19.55
CA ARG A 60 -5.30 11.80 -19.30
C ARG A 60 -4.89 10.83 -20.38
N ASP A 61 -3.71 11.03 -20.93
CA ASP A 61 -3.15 10.08 -21.87
C ASP A 61 -2.58 8.89 -21.07
N PRO A 62 -3.19 7.70 -21.18
CA PRO A 62 -2.74 6.53 -20.42
C PRO A 62 -1.32 6.08 -20.78
N LYS A 63 -0.78 6.56 -21.93
CA LYS A 63 0.57 6.23 -22.36
C LYS A 63 1.61 6.59 -21.29
N TRP A 64 1.43 7.65 -20.54
CA TRP A 64 2.41 8.10 -19.56
C TRP A 64 2.57 7.11 -18.40
N SER A 65 1.47 6.62 -17.86
CA SER A 65 1.52 5.60 -16.81
C SER A 65 2.11 4.26 -17.31
N ALA A 66 1.82 3.92 -18.57
CA ALA A 66 2.30 2.70 -19.21
C ALA A 66 3.76 2.79 -19.72
N SER A 67 4.35 3.98 -19.77
CA SER A 67 5.71 4.20 -20.26
C SER A 67 6.79 4.20 -19.17
N VAL A 68 6.41 3.90 -17.92
CA VAL A 68 7.39 3.81 -16.82
C VAL A 68 8.25 2.56 -17.01
N THR A 69 9.56 2.77 -17.18
CA THR A 69 10.58 1.72 -17.31
C THR A 69 11.61 1.85 -16.21
N TRP A 70 12.49 0.88 -16.06
CA TRP A 70 13.57 0.94 -15.07
C TRP A 70 14.51 2.13 -15.33
N GLU A 71 14.81 2.46 -16.57
CA GLU A 71 15.61 3.64 -16.92
C GLU A 71 14.90 4.94 -16.50
N SER A 72 13.56 4.99 -16.61
CA SER A 72 12.81 6.15 -16.13
C SER A 72 12.80 6.23 -14.62
N ILE A 73 12.79 5.10 -13.90
CA ILE A 73 12.92 5.02 -12.45
C ILE A 73 14.27 5.57 -11.99
N ASP A 74 15.36 5.12 -12.61
CA ASP A 74 16.71 5.63 -12.31
C ASP A 74 16.80 7.13 -12.47
N ARG A 75 16.31 7.63 -13.61
CA ARG A 75 16.30 9.06 -13.91
C ARG A 75 15.48 9.88 -12.90
N ILE A 76 14.33 9.37 -12.50
CA ILE A 76 13.46 10.01 -11.50
C ILE A 76 14.16 10.05 -10.13
N LYS A 77 14.73 8.92 -9.72
CA LYS A 77 15.44 8.77 -8.45
C LYS A 77 16.65 9.71 -8.38
N GLU A 78 17.48 9.73 -9.42
CA GLU A 78 18.65 10.63 -9.52
C GLU A 78 18.23 12.10 -9.41
N TYR A 79 17.20 12.51 -10.15
CA TYR A 79 16.72 13.89 -10.11
C TYR A 79 16.07 14.27 -8.76
N ALA A 80 15.33 13.36 -8.17
CA ALA A 80 14.65 13.61 -6.90
C ALA A 80 15.63 13.85 -5.76
N ASP A 81 16.73 13.07 -5.73
CA ASP A 81 17.72 13.12 -4.64
C ASP A 81 17.05 13.07 -3.25
N LEU A 82 16.13 12.13 -3.11
CA LEU A 82 15.33 11.86 -1.90
C LEU A 82 15.24 10.36 -1.69
N PRO A 83 15.02 9.88 -0.46
CA PRO A 83 14.62 8.50 -0.21
C PRO A 83 13.50 8.07 -1.17
N PHE A 84 13.74 6.96 -1.85
CA PHE A 84 12.95 6.58 -3.02
C PHE A 84 12.21 5.25 -2.81
N MET A 85 10.92 5.26 -3.10
CA MET A 85 10.05 4.11 -2.91
C MET A 85 9.39 3.70 -4.21
N LEU A 86 9.26 2.38 -4.44
CA LEU A 86 8.40 1.83 -5.48
C LEU A 86 7.19 1.14 -4.86
N LYS A 87 5.99 1.62 -5.19
CA LYS A 87 4.72 1.06 -4.74
C LYS A 87 4.06 0.26 -5.85
N GLY A 88 3.60 -0.93 -5.52
CA GLY A 88 2.95 -1.83 -6.45
C GLY A 88 3.84 -3.00 -6.87
N ILE A 89 4.88 -3.28 -6.11
CA ILE A 89 5.73 -4.46 -6.29
C ILE A 89 4.96 -5.68 -5.78
N ALA A 90 4.83 -6.69 -6.63
CA ALA A 90 4.00 -7.86 -6.41
C ALA A 90 4.72 -9.21 -6.60
N SER A 91 5.99 -9.18 -6.96
CA SER A 91 6.82 -10.39 -7.15
C SER A 91 8.22 -10.21 -6.59
N GLY A 92 8.85 -11.33 -6.21
CA GLY A 92 10.25 -11.34 -5.82
C GLY A 92 11.19 -10.93 -6.95
N ALA A 93 10.84 -11.25 -8.21
CA ALA A 93 11.62 -10.86 -9.37
C ALA A 93 11.70 -9.33 -9.54
N ASP A 94 10.56 -8.64 -9.44
CA ASP A 94 10.54 -7.16 -9.50
C ASP A 94 11.22 -6.54 -8.28
N ALA A 95 11.09 -7.17 -7.11
CA ALA A 95 11.79 -6.72 -5.90
C ALA A 95 13.31 -6.82 -6.06
N ALA A 96 13.81 -7.92 -6.63
CA ALA A 96 15.24 -8.10 -6.91
C ALA A 96 15.74 -7.03 -7.91
N LEU A 97 15.01 -6.78 -8.99
CA LEU A 97 15.35 -5.71 -9.94
C LEU A 97 15.34 -4.34 -9.25
N ALA A 98 14.37 -4.06 -8.40
CA ALA A 98 14.34 -2.81 -7.65
C ALA A 98 15.59 -2.63 -6.76
N MET A 99 16.15 -3.73 -6.22
CA MET A 99 17.42 -3.68 -5.47
C MET A 99 18.60 -3.35 -6.39
N GLU A 100 18.64 -3.89 -7.61
CA GLU A 100 19.67 -3.55 -8.61
C GLU A 100 19.64 -2.07 -8.99
N HIS A 101 18.45 -1.46 -9.03
CA HIS A 101 18.23 -0.05 -9.28
C HIS A 101 18.33 0.84 -8.01
N GLY A 102 18.75 0.25 -6.88
CA GLY A 102 19.01 0.96 -5.63
C GLY A 102 17.79 1.68 -5.05
N VAL A 103 16.62 1.03 -5.10
CA VAL A 103 15.41 1.51 -4.45
C VAL A 103 15.53 1.34 -2.94
N ASP A 104 15.21 2.37 -2.16
CA ASP A 104 15.37 2.36 -0.70
C ASP A 104 14.23 1.63 0.01
N VAL A 105 13.03 1.66 -0.57
CA VAL A 105 11.83 1.08 0.06
C VAL A 105 10.97 0.36 -0.99
N ILE A 106 10.70 -0.91 -0.73
CA ILE A 106 9.77 -1.73 -1.51
C ILE A 106 8.39 -1.68 -0.87
N TRP A 107 7.40 -1.21 -1.62
CA TRP A 107 6.02 -1.19 -1.15
C TRP A 107 5.21 -2.30 -1.84
N VAL A 108 5.04 -3.41 -1.11
CA VAL A 108 4.23 -4.55 -1.53
C VAL A 108 2.77 -4.14 -1.58
N SER A 109 2.18 -4.20 -2.76
CA SER A 109 0.82 -3.74 -2.96
C SER A 109 0.20 -4.37 -4.21
N ASN A 110 -1.07 -4.79 -4.10
CA ASN A 110 -1.94 -5.11 -5.22
C ASN A 110 -3.02 -4.03 -5.43
N HIS A 111 -2.74 -2.80 -4.97
CA HIS A 111 -3.68 -1.68 -5.01
C HIS A 111 -5.00 -1.94 -4.28
N GLY A 112 -4.96 -2.75 -3.24
CA GLY A 112 -6.14 -3.19 -2.50
C GLY A 112 -7.08 -4.08 -3.32
N GLY A 113 -6.52 -4.93 -4.20
CA GLY A 113 -7.25 -5.80 -5.12
C GLY A 113 -8.00 -5.05 -6.22
N ARG A 114 -7.56 -3.85 -6.59
CA ARG A 114 -8.29 -2.95 -7.49
C ARG A 114 -7.68 -2.84 -8.89
N GLN A 115 -6.63 -3.58 -9.19
CA GLN A 115 -5.94 -3.54 -10.48
C GLN A 115 -6.09 -4.87 -11.23
N LEU A 116 -5.17 -5.79 -11.08
CA LEU A 116 -5.25 -7.10 -11.70
C LEU A 116 -6.24 -7.99 -10.92
N ASP A 117 -7.15 -8.64 -11.64
CA ASP A 117 -8.04 -9.64 -11.05
C ASP A 117 -7.32 -11.00 -10.94
N HIS A 118 -7.75 -11.81 -9.94
CA HIS A 118 -7.14 -13.10 -9.62
C HIS A 118 -5.66 -13.06 -9.23
N GLY A 119 -5.13 -11.88 -8.84
CA GLY A 119 -3.80 -11.76 -8.25
C GLY A 119 -3.77 -12.25 -6.81
N LEU A 120 -2.56 -12.55 -6.31
CA LEU A 120 -2.35 -12.94 -4.92
C LEU A 120 -2.70 -11.82 -3.95
N GLY A 121 -3.04 -12.18 -2.73
CA GLY A 121 -3.08 -11.26 -1.59
C GLY A 121 -1.68 -10.77 -1.22
N THR A 122 -1.56 -9.54 -0.71
CA THR A 122 -0.25 -8.96 -0.41
C THR A 122 0.51 -9.71 0.68
N MET A 123 -0.19 -10.37 1.61
CA MET A 123 0.42 -11.25 2.60
C MET A 123 0.94 -12.58 2.01
N GLU A 124 0.43 -13.00 0.86
CA GLU A 124 0.96 -14.15 0.11
C GLU A 124 2.18 -13.79 -0.73
N MET A 125 2.27 -12.54 -1.19
CA MET A 125 3.42 -12.00 -1.93
C MET A 125 4.59 -11.66 -1.00
N LEU A 126 4.31 -11.26 0.24
CA LEU A 126 5.28 -10.69 1.17
C LEU A 126 6.49 -11.59 1.44
N PRO A 127 6.37 -12.90 1.70
CA PRO A 127 7.53 -13.75 1.99
C PRO A 127 8.54 -13.81 0.84
N GLU A 128 8.09 -14.00 -0.39
CA GLU A 128 8.94 -14.03 -1.58
C GLU A 128 9.69 -12.71 -1.76
N ILE A 129 9.01 -11.59 -1.51
CA ILE A 129 9.60 -10.26 -1.64
C ILE A 129 10.61 -10.01 -0.51
N VAL A 130 10.32 -10.43 0.72
CA VAL A 130 11.27 -10.33 1.84
C VAL A 130 12.55 -11.10 1.53
N ASP A 131 12.43 -12.32 1.02
CA ASP A 131 13.57 -13.14 0.63
C ASP A 131 14.38 -12.48 -0.50
N ALA A 132 13.72 -11.91 -1.50
CA ALA A 132 14.39 -11.24 -2.63
C ALA A 132 15.09 -9.93 -2.21
N VAL A 133 14.50 -9.17 -1.29
CA VAL A 133 15.09 -7.92 -0.76
C VAL A 133 16.28 -8.19 0.14
N ASP A 134 16.29 -9.32 0.87
CA ASP A 134 17.41 -9.78 1.70
C ASP A 134 17.94 -8.69 2.65
N GLY A 135 17.07 -7.92 3.26
CA GLY A 135 17.41 -6.85 4.19
C GLY A 135 18.08 -5.61 3.57
N LYS A 136 18.18 -5.51 2.25
CA LYS A 136 18.85 -4.39 1.54
C LYS A 136 17.98 -3.14 1.43
N ALA A 137 16.68 -3.27 1.62
CA ALA A 137 15.72 -2.16 1.64
C ALA A 137 14.65 -2.38 2.71
N GLU A 138 13.95 -1.32 3.09
CA GLU A 138 12.79 -1.44 3.95
C GLU A 138 11.56 -1.91 3.15
N ILE A 139 10.68 -2.64 3.80
CA ILE A 139 9.47 -3.18 3.18
C ILE A 139 8.23 -2.57 3.82
N VAL A 140 7.41 -1.94 3.00
CA VAL A 140 6.05 -1.51 3.34
C VAL A 140 5.06 -2.48 2.72
N VAL A 141 3.98 -2.82 3.42
CA VAL A 141 2.88 -3.61 2.86
C VAL A 141 1.55 -2.90 3.05
N ASP A 142 0.68 -2.98 2.06
CA ASP A 142 -0.71 -2.57 2.18
C ASP A 142 -1.66 -3.65 1.63
N GLY A 143 -2.95 -3.38 1.72
CA GLY A 143 -3.98 -4.27 1.21
C GLY A 143 -4.59 -5.17 2.29
N GLY A 144 -5.91 -5.11 2.44
CA GLY A 144 -6.67 -5.95 3.36
C GLY A 144 -6.54 -5.62 4.84
N VAL A 145 -5.71 -4.67 5.24
CA VAL A 145 -5.47 -4.30 6.64
C VAL A 145 -6.69 -3.64 7.25
N GLN A 146 -7.20 -4.22 8.34
CA GLN A 146 -8.42 -3.77 9.01
C GLN A 146 -8.34 -3.84 10.53
N ARG A 147 -7.48 -4.68 11.06
CA ARG A 147 -7.32 -4.96 12.49
C ARG A 147 -5.86 -4.77 12.90
N GLY A 148 -5.65 -4.50 14.18
CA GLY A 148 -4.29 -4.47 14.72
C GLY A 148 -3.54 -5.78 14.56
N SER A 149 -4.26 -6.91 14.58
CA SER A 149 -3.66 -8.23 14.32
C SER A 149 -3.12 -8.37 12.89
N ASP A 150 -3.69 -7.69 11.90
CA ASP A 150 -3.17 -7.72 10.53
C ASP A 150 -1.84 -6.98 10.45
N VAL A 151 -1.71 -5.88 11.20
CA VAL A 151 -0.43 -5.16 11.34
C VAL A 151 0.63 -6.08 11.96
N LEU A 152 0.30 -6.73 13.07
CA LEU A 152 1.23 -7.64 13.77
C LEU A 152 1.68 -8.80 12.89
N LYS A 153 0.76 -9.41 12.12
CA LYS A 153 1.10 -10.47 11.16
C LYS A 153 2.06 -9.97 10.08
N ALA A 154 1.80 -8.81 9.50
CA ALA A 154 2.65 -8.25 8.44
C ALA A 154 4.07 -7.94 8.97
N ILE A 155 4.19 -7.36 10.16
CA ILE A 155 5.49 -7.13 10.80
C ILE A 155 6.20 -8.47 11.09
N ALA A 156 5.48 -9.45 11.64
CA ALA A 156 6.05 -10.77 11.91
C ALA A 156 6.56 -11.47 10.64
N MET A 157 5.96 -11.19 9.49
CA MET A 157 6.35 -11.75 8.19
C MET A 157 7.41 -10.92 7.46
N GLY A 158 8.00 -9.90 8.10
CA GLY A 158 9.15 -9.16 7.60
C GLY A 158 8.85 -7.77 7.04
N ALA A 159 7.62 -7.28 7.10
CA ALA A 159 7.35 -5.88 6.78
C ALA A 159 7.90 -4.96 7.89
N LYS A 160 8.47 -3.83 7.51
CA LYS A 160 8.89 -2.78 8.45
C LYS A 160 7.75 -1.82 8.79
N THR A 161 6.84 -1.62 7.84
CA THR A 161 5.73 -0.68 7.95
C THR A 161 4.50 -1.25 7.27
N VAL A 162 3.33 -0.93 7.84
CA VAL A 162 2.03 -1.32 7.30
C VAL A 162 1.22 -0.07 6.96
N ALA A 163 0.68 -0.01 5.76
CA ALA A 163 -0.13 1.10 5.30
C ALA A 163 -1.61 0.72 5.19
N ILE A 164 -2.48 1.67 5.51
CA ILE A 164 -3.91 1.53 5.40
C ILE A 164 -4.47 2.42 4.28
N GLY A 165 -5.33 1.89 3.44
CA GLY A 165 -6.01 2.61 2.36
C GLY A 165 -7.51 2.73 2.63
N LYS A 166 -8.28 1.69 2.34
CA LYS A 166 -9.75 1.71 2.48
C LYS A 166 -10.20 2.02 3.90
N LEU A 167 -9.52 1.50 4.93
CA LEU A 167 -9.89 1.69 6.32
C LEU A 167 -9.84 3.16 6.74
N GLN A 168 -8.79 3.91 6.30
CA GLN A 168 -8.75 5.36 6.52
C GLN A 168 -9.89 6.08 5.80
N GLY A 169 -10.21 5.65 4.58
CA GLY A 169 -11.32 6.22 3.80
C GLY A 169 -12.67 6.06 4.51
N TRP A 170 -12.89 4.92 5.14
CA TRP A 170 -14.10 4.68 5.92
C TRP A 170 -14.16 5.53 7.19
N GLY A 171 -13.05 5.66 7.91
CA GLY A 171 -12.99 6.57 9.05
C GLY A 171 -13.34 8.00 8.67
N LEU A 172 -12.76 8.48 7.56
CA LEU A 172 -13.06 9.81 7.02
C LEU A 172 -14.52 9.94 6.57
N ALA A 173 -15.07 8.94 5.91
CA ALA A 173 -16.46 8.95 5.46
C ALA A 173 -17.45 8.93 6.62
N ALA A 174 -17.14 8.22 7.69
CA ALA A 174 -17.99 8.10 8.86
C ALA A 174 -18.08 9.40 9.67
N ASN A 175 -16.96 10.06 9.91
CA ASN A 175 -16.92 11.25 10.78
C ASN A 175 -15.71 12.18 10.50
N GLY A 176 -15.28 12.34 9.26
CA GLY A 176 -14.19 13.24 8.93
C GLY A 176 -12.91 12.93 9.71
N THR A 177 -12.19 13.97 10.11
CA THR A 177 -10.95 13.84 10.88
C THR A 177 -11.09 13.05 12.19
N PRO A 178 -12.11 13.28 13.04
CA PRO A 178 -12.33 12.47 14.24
C PRO A 178 -12.53 10.99 13.93
N GLY A 179 -13.19 10.65 12.82
CA GLY A 179 -13.36 9.25 12.39
C GLY A 179 -12.05 8.59 12.01
N LEU A 180 -11.17 9.31 11.31
CA LEU A 180 -9.83 8.80 11.00
C LEU A 180 -8.99 8.60 12.28
N VAL A 181 -9.02 9.58 13.19
CA VAL A 181 -8.31 9.48 14.47
C VAL A 181 -8.79 8.24 15.23
N ARG A 182 -10.11 8.02 15.27
CA ARG A 182 -10.68 6.86 15.96
C ARG A 182 -10.24 5.52 15.34
N VAL A 183 -10.13 5.44 14.03
CA VAL A 183 -9.58 4.25 13.35
C VAL A 183 -8.15 3.97 13.81
N LEU A 184 -7.31 5.00 13.88
CA LEU A 184 -5.91 4.83 14.33
C LEU A 184 -5.83 4.42 15.80
N GLU A 185 -6.66 4.99 16.66
CA GLU A 185 -6.76 4.59 18.07
C GLU A 185 -7.17 3.13 18.25
N ILE A 186 -8.16 2.66 17.46
CA ILE A 186 -8.61 1.26 17.48
C ILE A 186 -7.46 0.34 17.07
N LEU A 187 -6.77 0.64 15.98
CA LEU A 187 -5.62 -0.15 15.54
C LEU A 187 -4.52 -0.18 16.58
N GLN A 188 -4.20 0.96 17.19
CA GLN A 188 -3.18 1.06 18.24
C GLN A 188 -3.55 0.21 19.46
N GLU A 189 -4.79 0.26 19.92
CA GLU A 189 -5.26 -0.55 21.03
C GLU A 189 -5.21 -2.04 20.71
N GLU A 190 -5.66 -2.45 19.53
CA GLU A 190 -5.60 -3.85 19.11
C GLU A 190 -4.16 -4.37 18.97
N ILE A 191 -3.24 -3.54 18.48
CA ILE A 191 -1.80 -3.86 18.43
C ILE A 191 -1.28 -4.07 19.84
N ARG A 192 -1.55 -3.13 20.75
CA ARG A 192 -1.11 -3.20 22.15
C ARG A 192 -1.62 -4.47 22.85
N VAL A 193 -2.90 -4.76 22.69
CA VAL A 193 -3.52 -5.97 23.27
C VAL A 193 -2.92 -7.23 22.65
N GLY A 194 -2.78 -7.27 21.32
CA GLY A 194 -2.18 -8.41 20.62
C GLY A 194 -0.75 -8.68 21.06
N MET A 195 0.09 -7.64 21.18
CA MET A 195 1.44 -7.77 21.71
C MET A 195 1.45 -8.35 23.14
N GLY A 196 0.59 -7.85 24.01
CA GLY A 196 0.45 -8.36 25.37
C GLY A 196 0.05 -9.84 25.42
N LEU A 197 -0.89 -10.26 24.56
CA LEU A 197 -1.31 -11.66 24.48
C LEU A 197 -0.23 -12.59 23.92
N MET A 198 0.66 -12.10 23.08
CA MET A 198 1.82 -12.83 22.54
C MET A 198 3.03 -12.79 23.51
N GLY A 199 2.99 -12.01 24.57
CA GLY A 199 4.08 -11.87 25.52
C GLY A 199 5.27 -11.05 24.98
N VAL A 200 5.05 -10.17 23.99
CA VAL A 200 6.09 -9.30 23.44
C VAL A 200 5.93 -7.85 23.90
N THR A 201 7.04 -7.17 24.11
CA THR A 201 7.10 -5.78 24.60
C THR A 201 7.54 -4.80 23.52
N SER A 202 8.06 -5.31 22.38
CA SER A 202 8.44 -4.54 21.21
C SER A 202 8.03 -5.29 19.94
N ILE A 203 7.67 -4.56 18.88
CA ILE A 203 7.37 -5.13 17.58
C ILE A 203 8.61 -5.82 16.95
N ASP A 204 9.81 -5.42 17.34
CA ASP A 204 11.06 -6.03 16.85
C ASP A 204 11.28 -7.46 17.36
N GLN A 205 10.49 -7.90 18.34
CA GLN A 205 10.49 -9.30 18.83
C GLN A 205 9.63 -10.22 17.96
N LEU A 206 8.79 -9.65 17.09
CA LEU A 206 7.93 -10.42 16.21
C LEU A 206 8.77 -11.09 15.09
N SER A 207 8.43 -12.32 14.81
CA SER A 207 9.06 -13.14 13.78
C SER A 207 8.03 -14.09 13.15
N PRO A 208 8.34 -14.77 12.06
CA PRO A 208 7.42 -15.74 11.45
C PRO A 208 6.92 -16.84 12.39
N SER A 209 7.62 -17.11 13.51
CA SER A 209 7.19 -18.09 14.50
C SER A 209 5.92 -17.69 15.26
N TYR A 210 5.51 -16.41 15.21
CA TYR A 210 4.28 -15.93 15.82
C TYR A 210 3.05 -16.07 14.90
N VAL A 211 3.23 -16.53 13.67
CA VAL A 211 2.13 -16.68 12.71
C VAL A 211 2.10 -18.08 12.14
N CYS A 212 0.93 -18.52 11.75
CA CYS A 212 0.74 -19.77 11.02
C CYS A 212 -0.28 -19.58 9.91
N LYS A 213 -0.21 -20.43 8.88
CA LYS A 213 -1.25 -20.48 7.87
C LYS A 213 -2.52 -21.07 8.50
N ALA A 214 -3.63 -20.38 8.32
CA ALA A 214 -4.94 -20.84 8.75
C ALA A 214 -5.92 -20.82 7.59
N GLU A 215 -6.90 -21.71 7.63
CA GLU A 215 -8.03 -21.63 6.71
C GLU A 215 -8.95 -20.47 7.08
N ALA A 216 -9.59 -19.87 6.08
CA ALA A 216 -10.56 -18.83 6.31
C ALA A 216 -11.79 -19.42 7.03
N VAL A 217 -12.11 -18.87 8.21
CA VAL A 217 -13.29 -19.26 8.99
C VAL A 217 -14.59 -18.69 8.45
N THR A 218 -14.51 -17.74 7.54
CA THR A 218 -15.65 -17.11 6.87
C THR A 218 -15.35 -16.95 5.39
N GLN A 219 -16.37 -17.12 4.55
CA GLN A 219 -16.17 -16.84 3.13
C GLN A 219 -15.95 -15.34 2.90
N PRO A 220 -15.00 -14.98 2.03
CA PRO A 220 -14.82 -13.58 1.64
C PRO A 220 -16.11 -13.03 1.04
N HIS A 221 -16.45 -11.83 1.45
CA HIS A 221 -17.60 -11.08 0.95
C HIS A 221 -17.11 -9.91 0.12
N GLU A 222 -17.83 -9.48 -0.90
CA GLU A 222 -17.44 -8.34 -1.74
C GLU A 222 -17.33 -7.00 -0.98
N MET A 223 -18.01 -6.92 0.17
CA MET A 223 -17.93 -5.82 1.12
C MET A 223 -16.95 -6.11 2.26
N SER A 224 -16.12 -7.08 2.09
CA SER A 224 -15.46 -7.92 3.07
C SER A 224 -14.56 -7.28 4.08
N ALA A 225 -14.52 -6.01 4.15
CA ALA A 225 -13.86 -5.52 5.33
C ALA A 225 -14.54 -5.98 6.60
N TRP A 226 -15.79 -6.18 6.55
CA TRP A 226 -16.60 -6.41 7.75
C TRP A 226 -17.38 -7.68 7.66
N VAL A 227 -16.76 -8.66 7.05
CA VAL A 227 -17.22 -9.97 7.37
C VAL A 227 -18.70 -10.07 7.67
N ASN A 228 -19.46 -10.70 6.86
CA ASN A 228 -20.75 -11.31 7.24
C ASN A 228 -21.40 -10.66 8.46
N MET A 229 -21.68 -9.37 8.40
CA MET A 229 -22.61 -8.79 9.36
C MET A 229 -23.94 -9.46 9.08
N PRO A 230 -24.52 -10.17 10.04
CA PRO A 230 -25.88 -10.69 9.87
C PRO A 230 -26.79 -9.56 9.44
N GLU A 231 -27.65 -9.80 8.44
CA GLU A 231 -28.67 -8.86 8.02
C GLU A 231 -29.39 -8.28 9.27
N GLY A 232 -29.52 -6.98 9.34
CA GLY A 232 -30.21 -6.28 10.44
C GLY A 232 -29.35 -5.84 11.62
N ARG A 233 -28.01 -5.98 11.57
CA ARG A 233 -27.13 -5.44 12.63
C ARG A 233 -26.59 -4.04 12.35
N ILE A 234 -26.90 -3.45 11.24
CA ILE A 234 -26.66 -2.04 10.96
C ILE A 234 -28.02 -1.33 11.04
N THR A 235 -28.43 -1.02 12.22
CA THR A 235 -29.49 -0.04 12.50
C THR A 235 -28.90 1.10 13.29
#